data_0be2c0228ec0c86eb1ec0d50bf521acb
#
_entry.id   0be2c0228ec0c86eb1ec0d50bf521acb
#
_cell.length_a   1.000
_cell.length_b   1.000
_cell.length_c   1.000
_cell.angle_alpha   90.00
_cell.angle_beta   90.00
_cell.angle_gamma   90.00
#
_symmetry.space_group_name_H-M   'P 1'
#
loop_
_entity.id
_entity.type
_entity.pdbx_description
1 polymer ?
#
loop_
_entity_poly.entity_id
_entity_poly.type
_entity_poly.pdbx_seq_one_letter_code
_entity_poly.pdbx_strand_id
1 'polypeptide(L)'
;MQIVDFNNKFDAPIAVALGFFDCIHNGHKKLVDGAIDFSRSNGTKSALLTFVNDPNIALGKDKQIFSFDDRVKVLKKCGLDVVIGAVFDSNFADMLPTEFLDTLSANFNVKAIFVGSDYTFGKFAQGNVDMLDVYCRARGIELHVLPFETVDGKKLSTSTLKSYVKNGQVDMLNEHLAMPYFMSGKVVHARHKGTSIGFPTTNIAPDSSRLALANGIYATFCKVDDKIFKSMTNVGTKPTFSDNSVSIETYIMDFSDDVYGKNITVYFIKKMRDIVKFDSPNDLKRQLDKDEKEANRILDASSASKKSL
;
A
#
# COMPACT_ATOMS: atom_id res chain seq x y z
N MET A 1 5.37 -12.16 11.96
CA MET A 1 4.51 -10.99 12.22
C MET A 1 3.13 -11.48 12.64
N GLN A 2 2.59 -11.00 13.76
CA GLN A 2 1.24 -11.25 14.25
C GLN A 2 0.30 -10.10 13.86
N ILE A 3 -0.98 -10.41 13.69
CA ILE A 3 -2.05 -9.40 13.59
C ILE A 3 -2.93 -9.58 14.82
N VAL A 4 -3.13 -8.50 15.57
CA VAL A 4 -3.95 -8.51 16.80
C VAL A 4 -5.03 -7.42 16.69
N ASP A 5 -6.19 -7.67 17.29
CA ASP A 5 -7.26 -6.68 17.36
C ASP A 5 -6.97 -5.64 18.45
N PHE A 6 -7.29 -4.37 18.20
CA PHE A 6 -7.08 -3.27 19.14
C PHE A 6 -7.79 -3.47 20.48
N ASN A 7 -8.91 -4.17 20.48
CA ASN A 7 -9.71 -4.45 21.67
C ASN A 7 -9.24 -5.69 22.46
N ASN A 8 -8.25 -6.44 21.95
CA ASN A 8 -7.73 -7.64 22.60
C ASN A 8 -6.45 -7.35 23.38
N LYS A 9 -6.23 -8.07 24.46
CA LYS A 9 -4.99 -7.97 25.25
C LYS A 9 -3.81 -8.60 24.54
N PHE A 10 -2.67 -7.94 24.65
CA PHE A 10 -1.37 -8.41 24.18
C PHE A 10 -0.31 -8.10 25.24
N ASP A 11 0.11 -9.13 25.98
CA ASP A 11 0.90 -8.95 27.21
C ASP A 11 2.40 -8.63 26.97
N ALA A 12 2.95 -9.00 25.80
CA ALA A 12 4.35 -8.72 25.51
C ALA A 12 4.60 -7.20 25.44
N PRO A 13 5.74 -6.71 25.98
CA PRO A 13 6.08 -5.29 25.87
C PRO A 13 6.27 -4.88 24.42
N ILE A 14 5.72 -3.73 24.04
CA ILE A 14 5.76 -3.21 22.66
C ILE A 14 6.33 -1.82 22.56
N ALA A 15 7.00 -1.54 21.43
CA ALA A 15 7.23 -0.20 20.89
C ALA A 15 6.31 -0.02 19.68
N VAL A 16 5.42 0.98 19.71
CA VAL A 16 4.32 1.07 18.74
C VAL A 16 4.37 2.37 17.95
N ALA A 17 4.27 2.26 16.62
CA ALA A 17 4.00 3.40 15.73
C ALA A 17 2.49 3.59 15.59
N LEU A 18 2.00 4.84 15.75
CA LEU A 18 0.58 5.16 15.68
C LEU A 18 0.27 5.97 14.42
N GLY A 19 -0.76 5.56 13.66
CA GLY A 19 -1.21 6.30 12.49
C GLY A 19 -2.12 5.50 11.56
N PHE A 20 -2.60 6.12 10.49
CA PHE A 20 -3.37 5.40 9.48
C PHE A 20 -2.46 4.59 8.53
N PHE A 21 -1.30 5.12 8.18
CA PHE A 21 -0.30 4.44 7.34
C PHE A 21 -0.86 3.96 5.99
N ASP A 22 -1.64 4.78 5.30
CA ASP A 22 -2.36 4.41 4.06
C ASP A 22 -1.47 3.67 3.04
N CYS A 23 -0.24 4.11 2.81
CA CYS A 23 0.64 3.54 1.77
C CYS A 23 2.07 3.24 2.23
N ILE A 24 2.39 3.34 3.51
CA ILE A 24 3.76 3.14 4.05
C ILE A 24 4.81 3.91 3.22
N HIS A 25 4.63 5.23 3.11
CA HIS A 25 5.63 6.10 2.47
C HIS A 25 6.89 6.25 3.34
N ASN A 26 7.95 6.86 2.80
CA ASN A 26 9.25 6.97 3.48
C ASN A 26 9.15 7.60 4.88
N GLY A 27 8.28 8.59 5.09
CA GLY A 27 8.01 9.14 6.42
C GLY A 27 7.40 8.11 7.38
N HIS A 28 6.43 7.31 6.90
CA HIS A 28 5.87 6.20 7.67
C HIS A 28 6.93 5.13 7.95
N LYS A 29 7.78 4.83 6.96
CA LYS A 29 8.86 3.86 7.12
C LYS A 29 9.81 4.25 8.25
N LYS A 30 10.15 5.54 8.40
CA LYS A 30 10.99 6.03 9.50
C LYS A 30 10.39 5.73 10.88
N LEU A 31 9.06 5.88 11.03
CA LEU A 31 8.36 5.52 12.28
C LEU A 31 8.42 4.00 12.55
N VAL A 32 8.20 3.21 11.51
CA VAL A 32 8.29 1.73 11.59
C VAL A 32 9.71 1.30 11.94
N ASP A 33 10.73 1.83 11.26
CA ASP A 33 12.13 1.53 11.53
C ASP A 33 12.51 1.93 12.96
N GLY A 34 12.07 3.11 13.43
CA GLY A 34 12.29 3.55 14.80
C GLY A 34 11.71 2.59 15.84
N ALA A 35 10.48 2.10 15.63
CA ALA A 35 9.87 1.10 16.51
C ALA A 35 10.63 -0.23 16.47
N ILE A 36 11.12 -0.66 15.30
CA ILE A 36 11.93 -1.89 15.14
C ILE A 36 13.27 -1.74 15.87
N ASP A 37 13.98 -0.64 15.67
CA ASP A 37 15.31 -0.42 16.26
C ASP A 37 15.22 -0.28 17.78
N PHE A 38 14.22 0.45 18.29
CA PHE A 38 13.94 0.50 19.72
C PHE A 38 13.68 -0.90 20.30
N SER A 39 12.87 -1.69 19.59
CA SER A 39 12.50 -3.04 20.06
C SER A 39 13.70 -3.97 20.14
N ARG A 40 14.60 -3.91 19.16
CA ARG A 40 15.85 -4.68 19.17
C ARG A 40 16.74 -4.31 20.35
N SER A 41 16.83 -3.02 20.68
CA SER A 41 17.68 -2.52 21.76
C SER A 41 17.11 -2.77 23.16
N ASN A 42 15.78 -2.87 23.29
CA ASN A 42 15.10 -2.92 24.59
C ASN A 42 14.35 -4.25 24.84
N GLY A 43 14.50 -5.25 23.98
CA GLY A 43 13.85 -6.56 24.16
C GLY A 43 12.33 -6.52 24.10
N THR A 44 11.75 -5.55 23.37
CA THR A 44 10.30 -5.44 23.17
C THR A 44 9.90 -5.99 21.80
N LYS A 45 8.60 -6.01 21.48
CA LYS A 45 8.10 -6.28 20.13
C LYS A 45 7.84 -4.97 19.39
N SER A 46 8.25 -4.91 18.14
CA SER A 46 7.92 -3.79 17.27
C SER A 46 6.47 -3.89 16.80
N ALA A 47 5.69 -2.82 16.95
CA ALA A 47 4.27 -2.80 16.63
C ALA A 47 3.88 -1.57 15.80
N LEU A 48 2.78 -1.69 15.07
CA LEU A 48 2.14 -0.58 14.39
C LEU A 48 0.62 -0.69 14.56
N LEU A 49 -0.02 0.40 14.99
CA LEU A 49 -1.47 0.50 15.09
C LEU A 49 -2.00 1.21 13.85
N THR A 50 -2.95 0.57 13.18
CA THR A 50 -3.63 1.11 11.98
C THR A 50 -5.06 0.59 11.88
N PHE A 51 -5.83 1.11 10.90
CA PHE A 51 -7.22 0.70 10.70
C PHE A 51 -7.33 -0.48 9.73
N VAL A 52 -8.19 -1.45 10.02
CA VAL A 52 -8.47 -2.59 9.13
C VAL A 52 -9.37 -2.21 7.96
N ASN A 53 -10.26 -1.23 8.16
CA ASN A 53 -11.10 -0.62 7.13
C ASN A 53 -10.58 0.77 6.74
N ASP A 54 -11.15 1.35 5.68
CA ASP A 54 -10.74 2.67 5.21
C ASP A 54 -11.52 3.79 5.92
N PRO A 55 -10.91 4.54 6.86
CA PRO A 55 -11.58 5.66 7.52
C PRO A 55 -11.96 6.80 6.55
N ASN A 56 -11.29 6.90 5.40
CA ASN A 56 -11.59 7.94 4.41
C ASN A 56 -13.02 7.81 3.85
N ILE A 57 -13.54 6.58 3.73
CA ILE A 57 -14.91 6.34 3.24
C ILE A 57 -15.93 6.96 4.22
N ALA A 58 -15.76 6.71 5.52
CA ALA A 58 -16.64 7.30 6.54
C ALA A 58 -16.52 8.84 6.62
N LEU A 59 -15.35 9.38 6.23
CA LEU A 59 -15.06 10.81 6.22
C LEU A 59 -15.37 11.50 4.88
N GLY A 60 -15.96 10.78 3.90
CA GLY A 60 -16.29 11.33 2.57
C GLY A 60 -15.06 11.72 1.74
N LYS A 61 -13.91 11.11 1.99
CA LYS A 61 -12.64 11.36 1.29
C LYS A 61 -12.36 10.29 0.23
N ASP A 62 -11.33 10.53 -0.59
CA ASP A 62 -10.82 9.54 -1.54
C ASP A 62 -10.38 8.25 -0.84
N LYS A 63 -10.67 7.09 -1.46
CA LYS A 63 -10.26 5.77 -0.98
C LYS A 63 -8.76 5.69 -0.70
N GLN A 64 -8.38 4.71 0.10
CA GLN A 64 -6.99 4.41 0.45
C GLN A 64 -6.17 3.95 -0.77
N ILE A 65 -4.86 4.18 -0.74
CA ILE A 65 -3.91 3.73 -1.77
C ILE A 65 -3.68 2.21 -1.64
N PHE A 66 -3.41 1.73 -0.42
CA PHE A 66 -3.24 0.33 -0.10
C PHE A 66 -4.34 -0.18 0.83
N SER A 67 -4.88 -1.37 0.53
CA SER A 67 -5.75 -2.08 1.45
C SER A 67 -5.00 -2.48 2.74
N PHE A 68 -5.73 -2.90 3.77
CA PHE A 68 -5.11 -3.41 4.99
C PHE A 68 -4.15 -4.56 4.69
N ASP A 69 -4.57 -5.53 3.87
CA ASP A 69 -3.74 -6.68 3.50
C ASP A 69 -2.46 -6.27 2.74
N ASP A 70 -2.53 -5.24 1.90
CA ASP A 70 -1.36 -4.73 1.21
C ASP A 70 -0.38 -4.06 2.17
N ARG A 71 -0.88 -3.25 3.13
CA ARG A 71 -0.06 -2.65 4.19
C ARG A 71 0.62 -3.72 5.05
N VAL A 72 -0.12 -4.76 5.41
CA VAL A 72 0.42 -5.94 6.13
C VAL A 72 1.57 -6.60 5.35
N LYS A 73 1.45 -6.75 4.02
CA LYS A 73 2.55 -7.28 3.19
C LYS A 73 3.80 -6.40 3.24
N VAL A 74 3.63 -5.08 3.12
CA VAL A 74 4.75 -4.12 3.20
C VAL A 74 5.41 -4.17 4.58
N LEU A 75 4.63 -4.11 5.66
CA LEU A 75 5.11 -4.14 7.04
C LEU A 75 5.85 -5.43 7.38
N LYS A 76 5.36 -6.57 6.85
CA LYS A 76 6.05 -7.86 6.98
C LYS A 76 7.44 -7.83 6.35
N LYS A 77 7.58 -7.20 5.18
CA LYS A 77 8.89 -7.02 4.52
C LYS A 77 9.80 -6.06 5.31
N CYS A 78 9.25 -5.05 5.97
CA CYS A 78 10.03 -4.17 6.87
C CYS A 78 10.54 -4.91 8.11
N GLY A 79 10.03 -6.10 8.43
CA GLY A 79 10.45 -6.87 9.59
C GLY A 79 9.72 -6.52 10.89
N LEU A 80 8.54 -5.89 10.80
CA LEU A 80 7.69 -5.57 11.95
C LEU A 80 7.19 -6.87 12.63
N ASP A 81 7.09 -6.89 13.96
CA ASP A 81 6.63 -8.05 14.71
C ASP A 81 5.10 -8.12 14.80
N VAL A 82 4.42 -7.00 15.02
CA VAL A 82 2.98 -6.94 15.34
C VAL A 82 2.27 -5.83 14.57
N VAL A 83 1.14 -6.14 13.96
CA VAL A 83 0.18 -5.15 13.47
C VAL A 83 -1.05 -5.16 14.38
N ILE A 84 -1.37 -4.01 14.95
CA ILE A 84 -2.58 -3.81 15.76
C ILE A 84 -3.63 -3.21 14.82
N GLY A 85 -4.68 -3.97 14.53
CA GLY A 85 -5.79 -3.58 13.68
C GLY A 85 -6.95 -3.01 14.49
N ALA A 86 -7.31 -1.75 14.25
CA ALA A 86 -8.52 -1.15 14.81
C ALA A 86 -9.60 -1.03 13.73
N VAL A 87 -10.85 -1.22 14.09
CA VAL A 87 -12.00 -0.93 13.21
C VAL A 87 -12.38 0.53 13.39
N PHE A 88 -12.33 1.32 12.31
CA PHE A 88 -12.84 2.70 12.33
C PHE A 88 -14.35 2.67 12.08
N ASP A 89 -15.11 2.61 13.15
CA ASP A 89 -16.57 2.71 13.20
C ASP A 89 -17.02 3.96 13.97
N SER A 90 -18.32 4.11 14.19
CA SER A 90 -18.88 5.23 14.96
C SER A 90 -18.33 5.27 16.41
N ASN A 91 -18.12 4.11 17.04
CA ASN A 91 -17.61 4.05 18.41
C ASN A 91 -16.17 4.55 18.48
N PHE A 92 -15.33 4.09 17.54
CA PHE A 92 -13.94 4.55 17.45
C PHE A 92 -13.85 6.04 17.06
N ALA A 93 -14.70 6.51 16.13
CA ALA A 93 -14.73 7.92 15.70
C ALA A 93 -15.16 8.86 16.82
N ASP A 94 -16.03 8.41 17.73
CA ASP A 94 -16.54 9.17 18.88
C ASP A 94 -15.67 9.03 20.14
N MET A 95 -14.64 8.17 20.13
CA MET A 95 -13.74 7.92 21.26
C MET A 95 -12.95 9.17 21.60
N LEU A 96 -13.01 9.62 22.87
CA LEU A 96 -12.24 10.75 23.34
C LEU A 96 -10.73 10.44 23.33
N PRO A 97 -9.85 11.45 23.20
CA PRO A 97 -8.41 11.21 23.22
C PRO A 97 -7.91 10.42 24.43
N THR A 98 -8.42 10.71 25.62
CA THR A 98 -8.08 10.00 26.85
C THR A 98 -8.54 8.55 26.83
N GLU A 99 -9.75 8.28 26.34
CA GLU A 99 -10.29 6.92 26.21
C GLU A 99 -9.47 6.07 25.23
N PHE A 100 -9.02 6.67 24.11
CA PHE A 100 -8.11 5.99 23.18
C PHE A 100 -6.79 5.59 23.85
N LEU A 101 -6.15 6.51 24.58
CA LEU A 101 -4.87 6.25 25.23
C LEU A 101 -5.02 5.25 26.39
N ASP A 102 -6.11 5.34 27.15
CA ASP A 102 -6.39 4.42 28.25
C ASP A 102 -6.71 3.00 27.72
N THR A 103 -7.46 2.88 26.61
CA THR A 103 -7.70 1.60 25.93
C THR A 103 -6.40 0.99 25.41
N LEU A 104 -5.55 1.81 24.77
CA LEU A 104 -4.25 1.37 24.28
C LEU A 104 -3.39 0.83 25.42
N SER A 105 -3.32 1.54 26.55
CA SER A 105 -2.50 1.13 27.71
C SER A 105 -3.11 -0.02 28.50
N ALA A 106 -4.44 -0.20 28.49
CA ALA A 106 -5.11 -1.30 29.14
C ALA A 106 -4.93 -2.63 28.39
N ASN A 107 -4.84 -2.57 27.06
CA ASN A 107 -4.74 -3.76 26.22
C ASN A 107 -3.30 -4.10 25.82
N PHE A 108 -2.37 -3.15 25.86
CA PHE A 108 -1.00 -3.33 25.40
C PHE A 108 0.01 -2.81 26.41
N ASN A 109 1.07 -3.59 26.67
CA ASN A 109 2.18 -3.16 27.51
C ASN A 109 3.13 -2.24 26.74
N VAL A 110 2.71 -0.98 26.53
CA VAL A 110 3.42 0.02 25.73
C VAL A 110 4.67 0.52 26.47
N LYS A 111 5.84 0.44 25.84
CA LYS A 111 7.13 0.98 26.33
C LYS A 111 7.57 2.22 25.59
N ALA A 112 7.27 2.29 24.28
CA ALA A 112 7.57 3.46 23.48
C ALA A 112 6.48 3.70 22.44
N ILE A 113 6.25 4.97 22.09
CA ILE A 113 5.31 5.41 21.05
C ILE A 113 6.08 6.23 20.02
N PHE A 114 5.85 5.95 18.73
CA PHE A 114 6.42 6.63 17.59
C PHE A 114 5.32 7.30 16.77
N VAL A 115 5.38 8.62 16.61
CA VAL A 115 4.39 9.42 15.88
C VAL A 115 5.05 10.48 15.01
N GLY A 116 4.35 10.93 13.96
CA GLY A 116 4.71 12.14 13.24
C GLY A 116 4.42 13.41 14.06
N SER A 117 5.13 14.49 13.79
CA SER A 117 4.94 15.78 14.48
C SER A 117 3.55 16.40 14.28
N ASP A 118 2.78 15.91 13.31
CA ASP A 118 1.42 16.33 13.00
C ASP A 118 0.35 15.31 13.43
N TYR A 119 0.74 14.33 14.26
CA TYR A 119 -0.17 13.27 14.70
C TYR A 119 -1.32 13.85 15.53
N THR A 120 -2.53 13.45 15.16
CA THR A 120 -3.76 13.76 15.89
C THR A 120 -4.58 12.50 16.08
N PHE A 121 -5.37 12.44 17.16
CA PHE A 121 -6.16 11.28 17.52
C PHE A 121 -7.42 11.64 18.31
N GLY A 122 -8.30 10.67 18.51
CA GLY A 122 -9.54 10.84 19.23
C GLY A 122 -10.59 11.63 18.44
N LYS A 123 -11.74 11.81 19.03
CA LYS A 123 -12.91 12.48 18.44
C LYS A 123 -12.54 13.86 17.91
N PHE A 124 -12.87 14.13 16.63
CA PHE A 124 -12.58 15.39 15.93
C PHE A 124 -11.10 15.79 15.92
N ALA A 125 -10.17 14.82 16.04
CA ALA A 125 -8.74 15.09 16.10
C ALA A 125 -8.34 16.03 17.28
N GLN A 126 -9.03 15.95 18.41
CA GLN A 126 -8.78 16.80 19.57
C GLN A 126 -7.49 16.46 20.33
N GLY A 127 -7.02 15.19 20.24
CA GLY A 127 -5.74 14.76 20.74
C GLY A 127 -4.60 15.19 19.83
N ASN A 128 -3.49 15.62 20.37
CA ASN A 128 -2.29 16.03 19.66
C ASN A 128 -1.02 15.51 20.35
N VAL A 129 0.14 15.83 19.79
CA VAL A 129 1.44 15.40 20.31
C VAL A 129 1.70 15.91 21.73
N ASP A 130 1.30 17.12 22.08
CA ASP A 130 1.50 17.68 23.43
C ASP A 130 0.71 16.91 24.48
N MET A 131 -0.55 16.58 24.18
CA MET A 131 -1.38 15.74 25.05
C MET A 131 -0.77 14.34 25.19
N LEU A 132 -0.26 13.76 24.10
CA LEU A 132 0.40 12.46 24.10
C LEU A 132 1.67 12.49 24.96
N ASP A 133 2.48 13.56 24.90
CA ASP A 133 3.69 13.72 25.70
C ASP A 133 3.37 13.75 27.21
N VAL A 134 2.36 14.53 27.62
CA VAL A 134 1.90 14.56 29.01
C VAL A 134 1.46 13.17 29.49
N TYR A 135 0.70 12.47 28.65
CA TYR A 135 0.22 11.11 28.97
C TYR A 135 1.38 10.12 29.12
N CYS A 136 2.33 10.15 28.19
CA CYS A 136 3.48 9.25 28.17
C CYS A 136 4.38 9.47 29.40
N ARG A 137 4.70 10.72 29.74
CA ARG A 137 5.51 11.07 30.93
C ARG A 137 4.88 10.58 32.22
N ALA A 138 3.56 10.70 32.36
CA ALA A 138 2.84 10.25 33.54
C ALA A 138 2.90 8.72 33.74
N ARG A 139 3.19 7.94 32.67
CA ARG A 139 3.21 6.48 32.68
C ARG A 139 4.57 5.85 32.43
N GLY A 140 5.63 6.66 32.28
CA GLY A 140 6.98 6.18 31.98
C GLY A 140 7.09 5.53 30.59
N ILE A 141 6.29 6.01 29.63
CA ILE A 141 6.33 5.58 28.21
C ILE A 141 7.25 6.55 27.46
N GLU A 142 8.19 6.03 26.67
CA GLU A 142 9.02 6.89 25.82
C GLU A 142 8.25 7.38 24.60
N LEU A 143 8.27 8.70 24.34
CA LEU A 143 7.64 9.28 23.17
C LEU A 143 8.68 9.75 22.15
N HIS A 144 8.59 9.24 20.93
CA HIS A 144 9.44 9.62 19.81
C HIS A 144 8.61 10.33 18.75
N VAL A 145 8.85 11.64 18.59
CA VAL A 145 8.16 12.48 17.61
C VAL A 145 9.09 12.75 16.44
N LEU A 146 8.74 12.25 15.25
CA LEU A 146 9.55 12.44 14.06
C LEU A 146 8.99 13.56 13.19
N PRO A 147 9.86 14.38 12.57
CA PRO A 147 9.42 15.40 11.64
C PRO A 147 8.75 14.76 10.42
N PHE A 148 7.79 15.47 9.83
CA PHE A 148 7.18 15.06 8.58
C PHE A 148 8.19 15.13 7.42
N GLU A 149 7.97 14.31 6.40
CA GLU A 149 8.80 14.31 5.20
C GLU A 149 8.44 15.49 4.30
N THR A 150 9.46 16.12 3.72
CA THR A 150 9.30 17.23 2.77
C THR A 150 9.88 16.86 1.42
N VAL A 151 9.19 17.27 0.35
CA VAL A 151 9.65 17.21 -1.04
C VAL A 151 9.59 18.62 -1.61
N ASP A 152 10.70 19.12 -2.13
CA ASP A 152 10.83 20.50 -2.61
C ASP A 152 10.36 21.56 -1.61
N GLY A 153 10.66 21.34 -0.32
CA GLY A 153 10.29 22.25 0.77
C GLY A 153 8.80 22.19 1.16
N LYS A 154 7.99 21.34 0.55
CA LYS A 154 6.58 21.13 0.90
C LYS A 154 6.39 19.79 1.58
N LYS A 155 5.51 19.74 2.57
CA LYS A 155 5.14 18.50 3.25
C LYS A 155 4.61 17.48 2.23
N LEU A 156 5.18 16.27 2.24
CA LEU A 156 4.64 15.15 1.49
C LEU A 156 3.30 14.74 2.11
N SER A 157 2.22 14.99 1.41
CA SER A 157 0.87 14.67 1.88
C SER A 157 0.32 13.41 1.21
N THR A 158 -0.53 12.68 1.92
CA THR A 158 -1.28 11.55 1.32
C THR A 158 -2.10 12.00 0.10
N SER A 159 -2.59 13.25 0.08
CA SER A 159 -3.31 13.81 -1.06
C SER A 159 -2.42 13.91 -2.31
N THR A 160 -1.15 14.29 -2.16
CA THR A 160 -0.16 14.30 -3.26
C THR A 160 0.06 12.89 -3.79
N LEU A 161 0.26 11.91 -2.91
CA LEU A 161 0.44 10.51 -3.32
C LEU A 161 -0.81 9.96 -4.02
N LYS A 162 -2.01 10.29 -3.53
CA LYS A 162 -3.28 9.94 -4.20
C LYS A 162 -3.39 10.57 -5.59
N SER A 163 -2.90 11.80 -5.78
CA SER A 163 -2.89 12.43 -7.11
C SER A 163 -1.98 11.69 -8.10
N TYR A 164 -0.83 11.18 -7.66
CA TYR A 164 0.04 10.36 -8.51
C TYR A 164 -0.67 9.07 -8.97
N VAL A 165 -1.41 8.40 -8.07
CA VAL A 165 -2.22 7.22 -8.45
C VAL A 165 -3.28 7.58 -9.48
N LYS A 166 -4.06 8.64 -9.24
CA LYS A 166 -5.13 9.10 -10.15
C LYS A 166 -4.62 9.51 -11.52
N ASN A 167 -3.37 9.99 -11.62
CA ASN A 167 -2.74 10.43 -12.87
C ASN A 167 -1.87 9.34 -13.51
N GLY A 168 -1.69 8.18 -12.85
CA GLY A 168 -0.83 7.10 -13.34
C GLY A 168 0.67 7.38 -13.24
N GLN A 169 1.07 8.37 -12.44
CA GLN A 169 2.45 8.77 -12.21
C GLN A 169 3.11 7.84 -11.17
N VAL A 170 3.12 6.53 -11.49
CA VAL A 170 3.58 5.50 -10.55
C VAL A 170 5.09 5.56 -10.30
N ASP A 171 5.87 6.06 -11.24
CA ASP A 171 7.30 6.35 -11.08
C ASP A 171 7.53 7.40 -9.98
N MET A 172 6.82 8.53 -10.04
CA MET A 172 6.86 9.57 -9.00
C MET A 172 6.36 9.04 -7.64
N LEU A 173 5.29 8.25 -7.65
CA LEU A 173 4.78 7.61 -6.44
C LEU A 173 5.82 6.71 -5.79
N ASN A 174 6.52 5.88 -6.57
CA ASN A 174 7.49 4.91 -6.10
C ASN A 174 8.72 5.54 -5.42
N GLU A 175 9.08 6.78 -5.77
CA GLU A 175 10.15 7.52 -5.09
C GLU A 175 9.86 7.76 -3.60
N HIS A 176 8.58 7.75 -3.24
CA HIS A 176 8.12 8.03 -1.88
C HIS A 176 7.64 6.81 -1.09
N LEU A 177 7.55 5.64 -1.71
CA LEU A 177 7.08 4.42 -1.05
C LEU A 177 8.22 3.56 -0.52
N ALA A 178 7.97 2.87 0.60
CA ALA A 178 8.88 1.86 1.13
C ALA A 178 9.06 0.66 0.19
N MET A 179 8.13 0.48 -0.76
CA MET A 179 8.09 -0.61 -1.73
C MET A 179 7.33 -0.11 -2.97
N PRO A 180 7.71 -0.49 -4.19
CA PRO A 180 7.00 -0.07 -5.39
C PRO A 180 5.49 -0.34 -5.30
N TYR A 181 4.69 0.59 -5.83
CA TYR A 181 3.23 0.45 -5.88
C TYR A 181 2.83 -0.86 -6.55
N PHE A 182 1.95 -1.60 -5.93
CA PHE A 182 1.55 -2.91 -6.41
C PHE A 182 0.06 -3.17 -6.27
N MET A 183 -0.42 -4.13 -7.03
CA MET A 183 -1.74 -4.74 -6.88
C MET A 183 -1.58 -6.25 -6.80
N SER A 184 -2.28 -6.88 -5.85
CA SER A 184 -2.29 -8.33 -5.72
C SER A 184 -3.70 -8.85 -5.87
N GLY A 185 -3.83 -10.03 -6.44
CA GLY A 185 -5.13 -10.67 -6.55
C GLY A 185 -5.05 -12.09 -7.09
N LYS A 186 -6.16 -12.80 -6.95
CA LYS A 186 -6.32 -14.13 -7.55
C LYS A 186 -6.55 -13.98 -9.05
N VAL A 187 -5.82 -14.77 -9.84
CA VAL A 187 -6.00 -14.80 -11.29
C VAL A 187 -7.36 -15.39 -11.63
N VAL A 188 -8.14 -14.65 -12.39
CA VAL A 188 -9.48 -15.02 -12.84
C VAL A 188 -9.52 -15.25 -14.35
N HIS A 189 -10.45 -16.09 -14.80
CA HIS A 189 -10.67 -16.28 -16.22
C HIS A 189 -11.21 -15.01 -16.89
N ALA A 190 -10.59 -14.61 -18.00
CA ALA A 190 -11.04 -13.50 -18.81
C ALA A 190 -11.15 -13.91 -20.29
N ARG A 191 -11.69 -13.02 -21.12
CA ARG A 191 -11.82 -13.28 -22.57
C ARG A 191 -10.45 -13.23 -23.21
N HIS A 192 -9.91 -14.38 -23.65
CA HIS A 192 -8.57 -14.62 -24.19
C HIS A 192 -8.25 -13.93 -25.52
N LYS A 193 -8.54 -12.63 -25.67
CA LYS A 193 -8.29 -11.92 -26.93
C LYS A 193 -6.78 -11.79 -27.28
N GLY A 194 -5.90 -11.75 -26.26
CA GLY A 194 -4.45 -11.63 -26.46
C GLY A 194 -3.78 -12.91 -26.94
N THR A 195 -4.32 -14.08 -26.59
CA THR A 195 -3.72 -15.38 -26.94
C THR A 195 -3.64 -15.60 -28.46
N SER A 196 -4.64 -15.16 -29.23
CA SER A 196 -4.67 -15.30 -30.68
C SER A 196 -3.63 -14.46 -31.43
N ILE A 197 -3.05 -13.45 -30.78
CA ILE A 197 -2.04 -12.57 -31.36
C ILE A 197 -0.66 -12.71 -30.71
N GLY A 198 -0.46 -13.73 -29.86
CA GLY A 198 0.82 -14.06 -29.23
C GLY A 198 1.11 -13.35 -27.90
N PHE A 199 0.13 -12.66 -27.30
CA PHE A 199 0.25 -11.97 -26.02
C PHE A 199 -0.77 -12.49 -25.00
N PRO A 200 -0.59 -13.71 -24.45
CA PRO A 200 -1.50 -14.26 -23.45
C PRO A 200 -1.44 -13.40 -22.18
N THR A 201 -2.61 -12.96 -21.68
CA THR A 201 -2.71 -12.13 -20.48
C THR A 201 -3.39 -12.86 -19.34
N THR A 202 -2.92 -12.61 -18.13
CA THR A 202 -3.59 -12.95 -16.88
C THR A 202 -4.40 -11.77 -16.38
N ASN A 203 -5.51 -12.03 -15.71
CA ASN A 203 -6.37 -10.98 -15.15
C ASN A 203 -6.50 -11.17 -13.65
N ILE A 204 -6.32 -10.09 -12.89
CA ILE A 204 -6.66 -10.05 -11.47
C ILE A 204 -7.88 -9.17 -11.26
N ALA A 205 -8.75 -9.59 -10.32
CA ALA A 205 -9.87 -8.76 -9.90
C ALA A 205 -9.31 -7.53 -9.12
N PRO A 206 -9.73 -6.31 -9.47
CA PRO A 206 -9.32 -5.14 -8.71
C PRO A 206 -9.94 -5.15 -7.32
N ASP A 207 -9.19 -4.69 -6.32
CA ASP A 207 -9.72 -4.43 -5.00
C ASP A 207 -10.48 -3.11 -5.00
N SER A 208 -11.81 -3.18 -4.90
CA SER A 208 -12.70 -2.02 -4.94
C SER A 208 -12.56 -1.11 -3.71
N SER A 209 -11.90 -1.55 -2.63
CA SER A 209 -11.62 -0.72 -1.45
C SER A 209 -10.49 0.28 -1.70
N ARG A 210 -9.71 0.09 -2.77
CA ARG A 210 -8.55 0.93 -3.11
C ARG A 210 -8.91 2.05 -4.08
N LEU A 211 -8.08 3.09 -4.06
CA LEU A 211 -8.09 4.14 -5.06
C LEU A 211 -7.76 3.56 -6.44
N ALA A 212 -8.58 3.89 -7.44
CA ALA A 212 -8.36 3.40 -8.80
C ALA A 212 -7.11 4.02 -9.42
N LEU A 213 -6.24 3.18 -9.98
CA LEU A 213 -5.11 3.62 -10.80
C LEU A 213 -5.61 4.13 -12.16
N ALA A 214 -4.99 5.18 -12.67
CA ALA A 214 -5.31 5.71 -14.00
C ALA A 214 -5.22 4.64 -15.09
N ASN A 215 -6.11 4.72 -16.06
CA ASN A 215 -6.07 3.86 -17.24
C ASN A 215 -4.76 4.06 -18.02
N GLY A 216 -4.23 2.98 -18.58
CA GLY A 216 -3.01 3.03 -19.38
C GLY A 216 -2.30 1.68 -19.49
N ILE A 217 -1.20 1.69 -20.23
CA ILE A 217 -0.28 0.57 -20.35
C ILE A 217 0.95 0.87 -19.50
N TYR A 218 1.33 -0.08 -18.66
CA TYR A 218 2.38 0.06 -17.66
C TYR A 218 3.48 -0.97 -17.85
N ALA A 219 4.74 -0.56 -17.70
CA ALA A 219 5.85 -1.47 -17.45
C ALA A 219 5.77 -1.96 -15.99
N THR A 220 5.75 -3.27 -15.81
CA THR A 220 5.50 -3.89 -14.52
C THR A 220 6.42 -5.07 -14.26
N PHE A 221 6.59 -5.44 -12.99
CA PHE A 221 7.05 -6.78 -12.63
C PHE A 221 5.87 -7.59 -12.11
N CYS A 222 5.81 -8.87 -12.46
CA CYS A 222 4.80 -9.79 -11.95
C CYS A 222 5.48 -10.86 -11.08
N LYS A 223 5.05 -10.94 -9.82
CA LYS A 223 5.46 -12.02 -8.92
C LYS A 223 4.45 -13.15 -8.98
N VAL A 224 4.93 -14.33 -9.36
CA VAL A 224 4.19 -15.59 -9.36
C VAL A 224 4.93 -16.54 -8.44
N ASP A 225 4.27 -16.98 -7.38
CA ASP A 225 4.90 -17.73 -6.28
C ASP A 225 6.13 -16.93 -5.74
N ASP A 226 7.34 -17.47 -5.77
CA ASP A 226 8.57 -16.78 -5.32
C ASP A 226 9.41 -16.20 -6.48
N LYS A 227 8.92 -16.29 -7.72
CA LYS A 227 9.65 -15.80 -8.90
C LYS A 227 9.07 -14.48 -9.40
N ILE A 228 9.96 -13.60 -9.87
CA ILE A 228 9.61 -12.29 -10.43
C ILE A 228 9.96 -12.26 -11.90
N PHE A 229 8.97 -11.90 -12.71
CA PHE A 229 9.05 -11.80 -14.16
C PHE A 229 8.85 -10.37 -14.61
N LYS A 230 9.47 -9.97 -15.72
CA LYS A 230 9.09 -8.74 -16.42
C LYS A 230 7.69 -8.91 -17.00
N SER A 231 6.94 -7.83 -17.05
CA SER A 231 5.57 -7.87 -17.55
C SER A 231 5.12 -6.52 -18.08
N MET A 232 4.04 -6.52 -18.84
CA MET A 232 3.27 -5.34 -19.23
C MET A 232 1.86 -5.49 -18.67
N THR A 233 1.31 -4.41 -18.13
CA THR A 233 -0.04 -4.42 -17.57
C THR A 233 -0.90 -3.35 -18.21
N ASN A 234 -2.05 -3.76 -18.71
CA ASN A 234 -3.14 -2.88 -19.12
C ASN A 234 -4.09 -2.66 -17.95
N VAL A 235 -4.23 -1.42 -17.51
CA VAL A 235 -5.24 -0.97 -16.56
C VAL A 235 -6.32 -0.24 -17.35
N GLY A 236 -7.53 -0.78 -17.38
CA GLY A 236 -8.63 -0.22 -18.17
C GLY A 236 -9.97 -0.35 -17.47
N THR A 237 -10.91 0.54 -17.82
CA THR A 237 -12.31 0.40 -17.42
C THR A 237 -13.05 -0.41 -18.46
N LYS A 238 -13.78 -1.43 -18.03
CA LYS A 238 -14.72 -2.15 -18.91
C LYS A 238 -16.07 -1.44 -18.82
N PRO A 239 -16.56 -0.81 -19.90
CA PRO A 239 -17.92 -0.31 -19.92
C PRO A 239 -18.88 -1.53 -20.01
N THR A 240 -19.27 -2.07 -18.90
CA THR A 240 -20.40 -3.00 -18.79
C THR A 240 -21.59 -2.23 -18.22
N PHE A 241 -22.81 -2.62 -18.60
CA PHE A 241 -24.06 -1.88 -18.37
C PHE A 241 -24.41 -1.55 -16.91
N SER A 242 -23.60 -1.95 -15.92
CA SER A 242 -23.89 -1.73 -14.51
C SER A 242 -22.69 -1.43 -13.62
N ASP A 243 -21.46 -1.48 -14.13
CA ASP A 243 -20.28 -1.27 -13.28
C ASP A 243 -19.08 -0.79 -14.10
N ASN A 244 -18.50 0.36 -13.74
CA ASN A 244 -17.22 0.84 -14.26
C ASN A 244 -16.07 0.04 -13.63
N SER A 245 -16.11 -1.28 -13.75
CA SER A 245 -15.09 -2.13 -13.15
C SER A 245 -13.75 -1.94 -13.87
N VAL A 246 -12.72 -1.63 -13.09
CA VAL A 246 -11.34 -1.60 -13.57
C VAL A 246 -10.91 -3.03 -13.90
N SER A 247 -10.28 -3.26 -15.05
CA SER A 247 -9.61 -4.52 -15.37
C SER A 247 -8.10 -4.34 -15.28
N ILE A 248 -7.42 -5.34 -14.74
CA ILE A 248 -5.96 -5.39 -14.64
C ILE A 248 -5.52 -6.63 -15.39
N GLU A 249 -5.03 -6.41 -16.61
CA GLU A 249 -4.64 -7.47 -17.55
C GLU A 249 -3.13 -7.43 -17.73
N THR A 250 -2.42 -8.48 -17.31
CA THR A 250 -0.96 -8.56 -17.31
C THR A 250 -0.46 -9.60 -18.28
N TYR A 251 0.36 -9.20 -19.23
CA TYR A 251 1.21 -10.08 -20.05
C TYR A 251 2.53 -10.31 -19.32
N ILE A 252 2.82 -11.56 -18.96
CA ILE A 252 4.05 -11.95 -18.28
C ILE A 252 5.04 -12.42 -19.34
N MET A 253 6.18 -11.74 -19.46
CA MET A 253 7.20 -12.04 -20.48
C MET A 253 7.94 -13.32 -20.12
N ASP A 254 8.30 -14.11 -21.14
CA ASP A 254 9.05 -15.37 -21.00
C ASP A 254 8.39 -16.36 -20.02
N PHE A 255 7.05 -16.41 -20.01
CA PHE A 255 6.26 -17.21 -19.08
C PHE A 255 5.18 -18.01 -19.82
N SER A 256 5.13 -19.32 -19.57
CA SER A 256 4.19 -20.22 -20.23
C SER A 256 3.36 -21.10 -19.30
N ASP A 257 3.61 -21.01 -17.96
CA ASP A 257 2.89 -21.84 -17.00
C ASP A 257 1.47 -21.33 -16.77
N ASP A 258 0.59 -22.23 -16.33
CA ASP A 258 -0.75 -21.86 -15.90
C ASP A 258 -0.75 -21.20 -14.51
N VAL A 259 -1.37 -20.03 -14.42
CA VAL A 259 -1.50 -19.25 -13.17
C VAL A 259 -2.95 -19.08 -12.72
N TYR A 260 -3.92 -19.72 -13.37
CA TYR A 260 -5.32 -19.61 -12.98
C TYR A 260 -5.54 -20.08 -11.54
N GLY A 261 -6.29 -19.28 -10.79
CA GLY A 261 -6.57 -19.52 -9.37
C GLY A 261 -5.42 -19.23 -8.42
N LYS A 262 -4.20 -18.97 -8.92
CA LYS A 262 -3.09 -18.52 -8.08
C LYS A 262 -3.22 -17.04 -7.73
N ASN A 263 -2.62 -16.65 -6.61
CA ASN A 263 -2.42 -15.24 -6.28
C ASN A 263 -1.14 -14.73 -6.92
N ILE A 264 -1.24 -13.63 -7.65
CA ILE A 264 -0.08 -12.91 -8.21
C ILE A 264 0.00 -11.50 -7.64
N THR A 265 1.20 -10.91 -7.71
CA THR A 265 1.42 -9.50 -7.36
C THR A 265 2.06 -8.78 -8.54
N VAL A 266 1.42 -7.71 -8.98
CA VAL A 266 1.89 -6.86 -10.08
C VAL A 266 2.44 -5.57 -9.50
N TYR A 267 3.73 -5.33 -9.68
CA TYR A 267 4.43 -4.11 -9.25
C TYR A 267 4.52 -3.14 -10.43
N PHE A 268 3.96 -1.96 -10.27
CA PHE A 268 3.90 -0.92 -11.30
C PHE A 268 5.14 -0.04 -11.23
N ILE A 269 5.90 0.00 -12.32
CA ILE A 269 7.17 0.74 -12.37
C ILE A 269 7.01 2.07 -13.10
N LYS A 270 6.36 2.07 -14.27
CA LYS A 270 6.15 3.28 -15.06
C LYS A 270 4.95 3.15 -16.00
N LYS A 271 4.18 4.22 -16.14
CA LYS A 271 3.18 4.33 -17.21
C LYS A 271 3.89 4.58 -18.53
N MET A 272 3.64 3.75 -19.53
CA MET A 272 4.26 3.89 -20.85
C MET A 272 3.42 4.75 -21.79
N ARG A 273 2.10 4.58 -21.77
CA ARG A 273 1.17 5.31 -22.62
C ARG A 273 -0.28 5.17 -22.18
N ASP A 274 -1.13 5.99 -22.77
CA ASP A 274 -2.59 5.84 -22.63
C ASP A 274 -3.13 4.70 -23.51
N ILE A 275 -4.36 4.27 -23.20
CA ILE A 275 -5.07 3.27 -24.01
C ILE A 275 -5.48 3.91 -25.34
N VAL A 276 -5.20 3.23 -26.44
CA VAL A 276 -5.65 3.60 -27.78
C VAL A 276 -6.47 2.49 -28.41
N LYS A 277 -7.40 2.83 -29.28
CA LYS A 277 -8.15 1.87 -30.11
C LYS A 277 -7.36 1.56 -31.37
N PHE A 278 -7.45 0.34 -31.84
CA PHE A 278 -6.79 -0.14 -33.07
C PHE A 278 -7.85 -0.61 -34.07
N ASP A 279 -7.63 -0.31 -35.33
CA ASP A 279 -8.56 -0.65 -36.41
C ASP A 279 -8.41 -2.12 -36.86
N SER A 280 -7.24 -2.73 -36.60
CA SER A 280 -6.99 -4.13 -36.95
C SER A 280 -6.19 -4.88 -35.88
N PRO A 281 -6.33 -6.22 -35.79
CA PRO A 281 -5.47 -7.06 -34.94
C PRO A 281 -3.98 -6.92 -35.25
N ASN A 282 -3.60 -6.69 -36.48
CA ASN A 282 -2.22 -6.49 -36.91
C ASN A 282 -1.64 -5.17 -36.37
N ASP A 283 -2.44 -4.10 -36.30
CA ASP A 283 -2.02 -2.83 -35.70
C ASP A 283 -1.82 -2.96 -34.21
N LEU A 284 -2.74 -3.65 -33.53
CA LEU A 284 -2.61 -3.97 -32.12
C LEU A 284 -1.33 -4.79 -31.87
N LYS A 285 -1.07 -5.84 -32.66
CA LYS A 285 0.14 -6.65 -32.50
C LYS A 285 1.40 -5.83 -32.67
N ARG A 286 1.49 -5.02 -33.72
CA ARG A 286 2.65 -4.13 -33.95
C ARG A 286 2.88 -3.15 -32.77
N GLN A 287 1.81 -2.66 -32.16
CA GLN A 287 1.96 -1.79 -31.00
C GLN A 287 2.43 -2.59 -29.76
N LEU A 288 1.90 -3.77 -29.53
CA LEU A 288 2.33 -4.63 -28.42
C LEU A 288 3.80 -5.04 -28.52
N ASP A 289 4.30 -5.33 -29.74
CA ASP A 289 5.74 -5.60 -29.99
C ASP A 289 6.62 -4.39 -29.64
N LYS A 290 6.14 -3.16 -29.87
CA LYS A 290 6.84 -1.91 -29.46
C LYS A 290 6.77 -1.73 -27.94
N ASP A 291 5.60 -1.93 -27.36
CA ASP A 291 5.39 -1.80 -25.92
C ASP A 291 6.27 -2.78 -25.14
N GLU A 292 6.42 -4.03 -25.60
CA GLU A 292 7.29 -5.02 -24.99
C GLU A 292 8.75 -4.61 -24.98
N LYS A 293 9.26 -4.06 -26.10
CA LYS A 293 10.63 -3.54 -26.19
C LYS A 293 10.84 -2.38 -25.22
N GLU A 294 9.89 -1.45 -25.16
CA GLU A 294 9.98 -0.29 -24.27
C GLU A 294 9.84 -0.71 -22.80
N ALA A 295 8.94 -1.65 -22.47
CA ALA A 295 8.83 -2.20 -21.13
C ALA A 295 10.13 -2.85 -20.70
N ASN A 296 10.76 -3.67 -21.56
CA ASN A 296 12.06 -4.27 -21.26
C ASN A 296 13.11 -3.20 -20.95
N ARG A 297 13.20 -2.14 -21.77
CA ARG A 297 14.14 -1.03 -21.56
C ARG A 297 13.92 -0.33 -20.21
N ILE A 298 12.66 -0.03 -19.86
CA ILE A 298 12.30 0.62 -18.60
C ILE A 298 12.65 -0.29 -17.40
N LEU A 299 12.29 -1.57 -17.48
CA LEU A 299 12.49 -2.52 -16.39
C LEU A 299 13.96 -2.87 -16.16
N ASP A 300 14.78 -2.89 -17.22
CA ASP A 300 16.23 -3.07 -17.10
C ASP A 300 16.93 -1.86 -16.48
N ALA A 301 16.43 -0.66 -16.76
CA ALA A 301 16.97 0.59 -16.21
C ALA A 301 16.45 0.89 -14.78
N SER A 302 15.40 0.17 -14.33
CA SER A 302 14.76 0.47 -13.05
C SER A 302 15.65 0.04 -11.87
N SER A 303 15.77 0.94 -10.87
CA SER A 303 16.46 0.66 -9.60
C SER A 303 15.73 -0.36 -8.72
N ALA A 304 14.46 -0.65 -9.03
CA ALA A 304 13.71 -1.75 -8.43
C ALA A 304 14.30 -3.08 -8.90
N SER A 305 15.47 -3.44 -8.36
CA SER A 305 16.06 -4.75 -8.64
C SER A 305 15.09 -5.84 -8.22
N LYS A 306 15.03 -6.94 -8.98
CA LYS A 306 14.25 -8.14 -8.63
C LYS A 306 14.46 -8.64 -7.19
N LYS A 307 15.53 -8.17 -6.51
CA LYS A 307 15.85 -8.50 -5.13
C LYS A 307 15.10 -7.66 -4.09
N SER A 308 14.54 -6.52 -4.47
CA SER A 308 13.79 -5.63 -3.54
C SER A 308 12.28 -5.80 -3.59
N LEU A 309 11.74 -6.64 -4.50
CA LEU A 309 10.31 -6.88 -4.72
C LEU A 309 9.74 -8.12 -4.00
#